data_4ca36c72c8c10db578ef6e64a28de63b
#
_entry.id   4ca36c72c8c10db578ef6e64a28de63b
#
_cell.length_a   1.000
_cell.length_b   1.000
_cell.length_c   1.000
_cell.angle_alpha   90.00
_cell.angle_beta   90.00
_cell.angle_gamma   90.00
#
_symmetry.space_group_name_H-M   'P 1'
#
loop_
_entity.id
_entity.type
_entity.pdbx_description
1 polymer ?
#
loop_
_entity_poly.entity_id
_entity_poly.type
_entity_poly.pdbx_seq_one_letter_code
_entity_poly.pdbx_strand_id
1 'polypeptide(L)'
;NEVPGVHEFAGQDERRLTLRFAGGSSAQIVVTTPVNAGAVLVQATGSEAHLRDLAELARSRGLSVTGAALWRGSEFVATPDEEAFYRALGLPWIPPELREGRGEVAAGGRSELPRLVQREDLRGFLHCHTTYSDGSTTVEELALACRAAGYQYLGVTDHSQAAAYAGGLSADDLARQAEEIDAVNARLTDFRVLKGIEADILQDGRIDYDDAVLARLDFVIASVHSRFNMAEPEMTARMLAAMDNPHLTIIGHPTGRLLLSRDPYGVDLDAIIEKAAATGVALEINADPHRLDLDWRVLQRVRAAGAMVSIGADAHNVAGIGHVEYGVAMARKGWLGPADILNAKSVDGFIAFARGRRR
;
A
#
# COMPACT_ATOMS: atom_id res chain seq x y z
N ASN A 1 -14.61 20.89 -32.64
CA ASN A 1 -14.79 19.62 -31.93
C ASN A 1 -14.70 19.94 -30.44
N GLU A 2 -15.84 19.90 -29.75
CA GLU A 2 -15.90 20.10 -28.31
C GLU A 2 -15.53 18.78 -27.62
N VAL A 3 -14.56 18.85 -26.69
CA VAL A 3 -14.26 17.73 -25.81
C VAL A 3 -15.15 17.90 -24.57
N PRO A 4 -16.00 16.93 -24.26
CA PRO A 4 -16.95 17.04 -23.14
C PRO A 4 -16.22 17.34 -21.82
N GLY A 5 -16.69 18.33 -21.07
CA GLY A 5 -16.14 18.72 -19.77
C GLY A 5 -14.91 19.62 -19.82
N VAL A 6 -14.35 19.89 -20.98
CA VAL A 6 -13.22 20.85 -21.11
C VAL A 6 -13.76 22.28 -21.02
N HIS A 7 -13.22 23.02 -20.04
CA HIS A 7 -13.57 24.42 -19.80
C HIS A 7 -12.65 25.38 -20.59
N GLU A 8 -11.37 25.02 -20.73
CA GLU A 8 -10.36 25.88 -21.34
C GLU A 8 -9.26 25.06 -22.03
N PHE A 9 -8.81 25.54 -23.20
CA PHE A 9 -7.59 25.10 -23.85
C PHE A 9 -6.47 26.05 -23.44
N ALA A 10 -5.67 25.66 -22.45
CA ALA A 10 -4.61 26.50 -21.89
C ALA A 10 -3.24 26.04 -22.39
N GLY A 11 -2.50 26.94 -23.04
CA GLY A 11 -1.15 26.67 -23.54
C GLY A 11 -1.14 25.64 -24.67
N GLN A 12 -0.99 26.14 -25.88
CA GLN A 12 -0.86 25.33 -27.09
C GLN A 12 0.46 25.70 -27.78
N ASP A 13 1.32 24.71 -28.03
CA ASP A 13 2.41 24.80 -28.98
C ASP A 13 2.27 23.66 -30.01
N GLU A 14 3.22 23.54 -30.95
CA GLU A 14 3.14 22.53 -32.01
C GLU A 14 3.12 21.08 -31.51
N ARG A 15 3.47 20.84 -30.22
CA ARG A 15 3.62 19.50 -29.66
C ARG A 15 2.92 19.31 -28.32
N ARG A 16 2.32 20.37 -27.73
CA ARG A 16 1.74 20.31 -26.41
C ARG A 16 0.40 21.04 -26.37
N LEU A 17 -0.61 20.35 -25.85
CA LEU A 17 -1.93 20.89 -25.60
C LEU A 17 -2.30 20.63 -24.12
N THR A 18 -2.67 21.67 -23.41
CA THR A 18 -3.18 21.56 -22.04
C THR A 18 -4.68 21.79 -22.02
N LEU A 19 -5.43 20.86 -21.49
CA LEU A 19 -6.88 20.90 -21.28
C LEU A 19 -7.14 21.19 -19.82
N ARG A 20 -8.03 22.13 -19.51
CA ARG A 20 -8.55 22.34 -18.15
C ARG A 20 -10.02 21.97 -18.09
N PHE A 21 -10.40 21.21 -17.09
CA PHE A 21 -11.75 20.73 -16.87
C PHE A 21 -12.47 21.59 -15.82
N ALA A 22 -13.80 21.66 -15.90
CA ALA A 22 -14.64 22.46 -15.00
C ALA A 22 -14.43 22.10 -13.51
N GLY A 23 -14.05 20.85 -13.20
CA GLY A 23 -13.73 20.37 -11.84
C GLY A 23 -12.34 20.75 -11.32
N GLY A 24 -11.59 21.64 -12.04
CA GLY A 24 -10.24 22.09 -11.64
C GLY A 24 -9.11 21.12 -12.01
N SER A 25 -9.41 19.94 -12.54
CA SER A 25 -8.40 19.02 -13.07
C SER A 25 -7.85 19.51 -14.43
N SER A 26 -6.67 19.03 -14.79
CA SER A 26 -6.08 19.30 -16.09
C SER A 26 -5.49 18.05 -16.71
N ALA A 27 -5.48 18.01 -18.05
CA ALA A 27 -4.76 16.98 -18.82
C ALA A 27 -3.81 17.66 -19.79
N GLN A 28 -2.67 17.03 -20.01
CA GLN A 28 -1.69 17.48 -20.99
C GLN A 28 -1.53 16.40 -22.08
N ILE A 29 -1.70 16.79 -23.32
CA ILE A 29 -1.45 15.94 -24.50
C ILE A 29 -0.12 16.40 -25.08
N VAL A 30 0.84 15.46 -25.19
CA VAL A 30 2.14 15.71 -25.81
C VAL A 30 2.27 14.87 -27.05
N VAL A 31 2.55 15.51 -28.18
CA VAL A 31 2.77 14.84 -29.47
C VAL A 31 4.27 14.71 -29.70
N THR A 32 4.71 13.50 -29.99
CA THR A 32 6.12 13.21 -30.27
C THR A 32 6.29 12.29 -31.47
N THR A 33 7.50 12.16 -31.95
CA THR A 33 7.84 11.20 -33.00
C THR A 33 8.13 9.82 -32.38
N PRO A 34 7.88 8.70 -33.07
CA PRO A 34 8.19 7.37 -32.56
C PRO A 34 9.63 7.20 -32.08
N VAL A 35 10.58 7.86 -32.76
CA VAL A 35 12.01 7.75 -32.41
C VAL A 35 12.41 8.47 -31.12
N ASN A 36 11.51 9.27 -30.53
CA ASN A 36 11.74 10.05 -29.31
C ASN A 36 10.70 9.77 -28.19
N ALA A 37 9.84 8.78 -28.38
CA ALA A 37 8.74 8.51 -27.45
C ALA A 37 9.22 8.19 -26.05
N GLY A 38 10.31 7.45 -25.91
CA GLY A 38 10.87 7.06 -24.61
C GLY A 38 11.34 8.25 -23.77
N ALA A 39 12.11 9.18 -24.36
CA ALA A 39 12.55 10.39 -23.64
C ALA A 39 11.36 11.25 -23.22
N VAL A 40 10.33 11.37 -24.05
CA VAL A 40 9.10 12.14 -23.73
C VAL A 40 8.33 11.48 -22.61
N LEU A 41 8.18 10.13 -22.60
CA LEU A 41 7.51 9.40 -21.53
C LEU A 41 8.25 9.54 -20.21
N VAL A 42 9.58 9.40 -20.20
CA VAL A 42 10.39 9.60 -18.98
C VAL A 42 10.22 11.01 -18.44
N GLN A 43 10.25 12.02 -19.33
CA GLN A 43 10.03 13.42 -18.97
C GLN A 43 8.62 13.68 -18.39
N ALA A 44 7.60 13.00 -18.94
CA ALA A 44 6.21 13.19 -18.51
C ALA A 44 5.87 12.45 -17.20
N THR A 45 6.64 11.43 -16.85
CA THR A 45 6.36 10.56 -15.70
C THR A 45 7.37 10.68 -14.56
N GLY A 46 8.50 11.35 -14.78
CA GLY A 46 9.52 11.59 -13.76
C GLY A 46 9.25 12.87 -12.97
N SER A 47 9.53 12.85 -11.67
CA SER A 47 9.58 14.05 -10.85
C SER A 47 10.74 14.97 -11.28
N GLU A 48 10.67 16.25 -10.93
CA GLU A 48 11.78 17.18 -11.19
C GLU A 48 13.11 16.69 -10.61
N ALA A 49 13.09 16.07 -9.44
CA ALA A 49 14.28 15.52 -8.79
C ALA A 49 14.88 14.37 -9.61
N HIS A 50 14.04 13.41 -10.04
CA HIS A 50 14.45 12.31 -10.91
C HIS A 50 15.07 12.82 -12.22
N LEU A 51 14.43 13.78 -12.87
CA LEU A 51 14.90 14.35 -14.13
C LEU A 51 16.22 15.12 -13.96
N ARG A 52 16.43 15.80 -12.82
CA ARG A 52 17.73 16.41 -12.49
C ARG A 52 18.84 15.36 -12.35
N ASP A 53 18.58 14.28 -11.62
CA ASP A 53 19.55 13.20 -11.43
C ASP A 53 19.92 12.55 -12.76
N LEU A 54 18.93 12.31 -13.64
CA LEU A 54 19.18 11.81 -15.00
C LEU A 54 19.98 12.77 -15.85
N ALA A 55 19.69 14.08 -15.78
CA ALA A 55 20.42 15.09 -16.55
C ALA A 55 21.86 15.22 -16.05
N GLU A 56 22.11 15.07 -14.76
CA GLU A 56 23.47 15.06 -14.18
C GLU A 56 24.23 13.81 -14.63
N LEU A 57 23.62 12.65 -14.57
CA LEU A 57 24.20 11.40 -15.06
C LEU A 57 24.50 11.49 -16.57
N ALA A 58 23.57 12.02 -17.37
CA ALA A 58 23.76 12.21 -18.80
C ALA A 58 25.02 13.05 -19.07
N ARG A 59 25.17 14.20 -18.38
CA ARG A 59 26.33 15.08 -18.51
C ARG A 59 27.63 14.38 -18.16
N SER A 60 27.66 13.57 -17.09
CA SER A 60 28.86 12.80 -16.70
C SER A 60 29.28 11.75 -17.75
N ARG A 61 28.36 11.40 -18.67
CA ARG A 61 28.58 10.44 -19.76
C ARG A 61 28.70 11.09 -21.15
N GLY A 62 28.89 12.40 -21.20
CA GLY A 62 29.00 13.15 -22.47
C GLY A 62 27.70 13.24 -23.25
N LEU A 63 26.57 13.09 -22.56
CA LEU A 63 25.23 13.24 -23.11
C LEU A 63 24.54 14.48 -22.55
N SER A 64 23.50 14.96 -23.21
CA SER A 64 22.62 15.99 -22.67
C SER A 64 21.16 15.67 -22.93
N VAL A 65 20.28 16.03 -21.98
CA VAL A 65 18.83 15.93 -22.10
C VAL A 65 18.29 17.33 -22.31
N THR A 66 17.75 17.61 -23.48
CA THR A 66 17.24 18.94 -23.84
C THR A 66 15.96 18.79 -24.65
N GLY A 67 14.89 19.51 -24.24
CA GLY A 67 13.61 19.47 -24.94
C GLY A 67 12.98 18.09 -24.99
N ALA A 68 13.11 17.30 -23.92
CA ALA A 68 12.68 15.89 -23.87
C ALA A 68 13.31 15.01 -24.97
N ALA A 69 14.57 15.28 -25.32
CA ALA A 69 15.37 14.50 -26.25
C ALA A 69 16.77 14.27 -25.69
N LEU A 70 17.40 13.19 -26.09
CA LEU A 70 18.78 12.83 -25.71
C LEU A 70 19.73 13.16 -26.86
N TRP A 71 20.87 13.76 -26.51
CA TRP A 71 21.87 14.21 -27.47
C TRP A 71 23.30 13.80 -27.06
N ARG A 72 24.13 13.48 -28.04
CA ARG A 72 25.57 13.29 -27.88
C ARG A 72 26.29 14.37 -28.66
N GLY A 73 26.69 15.44 -27.99
CA GLY A 73 27.10 16.67 -28.69
C GLY A 73 25.95 17.25 -29.51
N SER A 74 26.09 17.30 -30.85
CA SER A 74 25.03 17.69 -31.78
C SER A 74 24.25 16.51 -32.40
N GLU A 75 24.61 15.28 -32.08
CA GLU A 75 23.99 14.08 -32.60
C GLU A 75 22.75 13.69 -31.77
N PHE A 76 21.58 13.52 -32.42
CA PHE A 76 20.37 13.05 -31.80
C PHE A 76 20.51 11.55 -31.48
N VAL A 77 20.20 11.17 -30.23
CA VAL A 77 20.17 9.77 -29.79
C VAL A 77 18.73 9.29 -29.79
N ALA A 78 18.41 8.33 -30.65
CA ALA A 78 17.07 7.77 -30.75
C ALA A 78 16.68 7.00 -29.47
N THR A 79 15.50 7.31 -28.96
CA THR A 79 14.90 6.70 -27.75
C THR A 79 13.44 6.31 -28.03
N PRO A 80 13.19 5.26 -28.84
CA PRO A 80 11.85 4.86 -29.25
C PRO A 80 10.98 4.38 -28.08
N ASP A 81 11.60 3.91 -27.02
CA ASP A 81 10.99 3.46 -25.77
C ASP A 81 11.81 3.92 -24.55
N GLU A 82 11.25 3.78 -23.37
CA GLU A 82 11.90 4.17 -22.11
C GLU A 82 13.15 3.34 -21.84
N GLU A 83 13.14 2.04 -22.19
CA GLU A 83 14.30 1.15 -22.04
C GLU A 83 15.48 1.64 -22.86
N ALA A 84 15.24 2.10 -24.08
CA ALA A 84 16.28 2.69 -24.93
C ALA A 84 16.86 3.97 -24.32
N PHE A 85 16.00 4.81 -23.73
CA PHE A 85 16.44 6.02 -23.02
C PHE A 85 17.35 5.66 -21.83
N TYR A 86 16.90 4.79 -20.92
CA TYR A 86 17.69 4.39 -19.75
C TYR A 86 18.97 3.65 -20.17
N ARG A 87 18.91 2.77 -21.17
CA ARG A 87 20.07 2.04 -21.70
C ARG A 87 21.13 2.99 -22.27
N ALA A 88 20.72 4.05 -22.97
CA ALA A 88 21.66 5.06 -23.49
C ALA A 88 22.38 5.80 -22.36
N LEU A 89 21.74 5.91 -21.19
CA LEU A 89 22.31 6.39 -19.94
C LEU A 89 23.04 5.29 -19.14
N GLY A 90 23.16 4.05 -19.66
CA GLY A 90 23.75 2.91 -18.98
C GLY A 90 23.03 2.50 -17.68
N LEU A 91 21.72 2.69 -17.65
CA LEU A 91 20.84 2.29 -16.56
C LEU A 91 19.91 1.17 -17.00
N PRO A 92 19.44 0.32 -16.09
CA PRO A 92 18.24 -0.47 -16.30
C PRO A 92 17.01 0.46 -16.39
N TRP A 93 15.93 -0.03 -16.98
CA TRP A 93 14.64 0.68 -16.93
C TRP A 93 14.21 0.91 -15.49
N ILE A 94 13.88 2.15 -15.16
CA ILE A 94 13.38 2.54 -13.84
C ILE A 94 11.86 2.66 -13.94
N PRO A 95 11.09 1.85 -13.19
CA PRO A 95 9.64 1.92 -13.16
C PRO A 95 9.12 3.33 -12.82
N PRO A 96 8.02 3.79 -13.45
CA PRO A 96 7.47 5.13 -13.19
C PRO A 96 7.20 5.41 -11.71
N GLU A 97 6.78 4.39 -10.95
CA GLU A 97 6.50 4.52 -9.51
C GLU A 97 7.73 4.93 -8.69
N LEU A 98 8.93 4.62 -9.18
CA LEU A 98 10.18 4.95 -8.47
C LEU A 98 10.77 6.31 -8.85
N ARG A 99 10.25 7.00 -9.87
CA ARG A 99 10.83 8.24 -10.44
C ARG A 99 10.57 9.48 -9.59
N GLU A 100 10.91 9.41 -8.30
CA GLU A 100 10.62 10.44 -7.29
C GLU A 100 11.88 11.19 -6.78
N GLY A 101 13.06 10.87 -7.31
CA GLY A 101 14.33 11.45 -6.85
C GLY A 101 14.72 10.98 -5.45
N ARG A 102 14.47 9.71 -5.15
CA ARG A 102 14.75 9.09 -3.85
C ARG A 102 15.92 8.10 -3.90
N GLY A 103 16.83 8.32 -4.85
CA GLY A 103 18.04 7.52 -5.02
C GLY A 103 17.95 6.45 -6.09
N GLU A 104 16.86 6.37 -6.86
CA GLU A 104 16.62 5.33 -7.88
C GLU A 104 17.62 5.36 -9.03
N VAL A 105 18.09 6.54 -9.42
CA VAL A 105 19.11 6.69 -10.48
C VAL A 105 20.44 6.08 -10.00
N ALA A 106 20.84 6.39 -8.76
CA ALA A 106 22.04 5.82 -8.17
C ALA A 106 21.92 4.31 -7.92
N ALA A 107 20.78 3.85 -7.41
CA ALA A 107 20.48 2.43 -7.21
C ALA A 107 20.49 1.66 -8.53
N GLY A 108 19.88 2.23 -9.59
CA GLY A 108 19.94 1.66 -10.93
C GLY A 108 21.35 1.51 -11.47
N GLY A 109 22.20 2.51 -11.23
CA GLY A 109 23.63 2.46 -11.60
C GLY A 109 24.43 1.38 -10.88
N ARG A 110 23.98 0.94 -9.70
CA ARG A 110 24.58 -0.16 -8.92
C ARG A 110 23.86 -1.49 -9.05
N SER A 111 22.81 -1.57 -9.89
CA SER A 111 21.95 -2.76 -10.02
C SER A 111 21.24 -3.15 -8.71
N GLU A 112 20.88 -2.17 -7.90
CA GLU A 112 20.23 -2.33 -6.57
C GLU A 112 18.73 -2.01 -6.56
N LEU A 113 18.13 -1.79 -7.74
CA LEU A 113 16.68 -1.60 -7.82
C LEU A 113 15.95 -2.88 -7.37
N PRO A 114 14.96 -2.79 -6.49
CA PRO A 114 14.22 -3.96 -6.06
C PRO A 114 13.32 -4.51 -7.19
N ARG A 115 13.08 -5.83 -7.16
CA ARG A 115 11.91 -6.37 -7.84
C ARG A 115 10.67 -5.89 -7.09
N LEU A 116 9.90 -5.01 -7.69
CA LEU A 116 8.69 -4.46 -7.07
C LEU A 116 7.60 -5.52 -6.97
N VAL A 117 6.83 -5.44 -5.88
CA VAL A 117 5.65 -6.30 -5.69
C VAL A 117 4.63 -6.07 -6.79
N GLN A 118 3.93 -7.14 -7.17
CA GLN A 118 2.84 -7.15 -8.14
C GLN A 118 1.59 -7.73 -7.48
N ARG A 119 0.42 -7.51 -8.10
CA ARG A 119 -0.85 -8.05 -7.59
C ARG A 119 -0.81 -9.58 -7.46
N GLU A 120 -0.17 -10.25 -8.40
CA GLU A 120 -0.03 -11.71 -8.49
C GLU A 120 0.89 -12.28 -7.40
N ASP A 121 1.72 -11.47 -6.77
CA ASP A 121 2.54 -11.90 -5.63
C ASP A 121 1.70 -12.09 -4.36
N LEU A 122 0.53 -11.43 -4.26
CA LEU A 122 -0.33 -11.51 -3.09
C LEU A 122 -1.11 -12.83 -3.07
N ARG A 123 -0.90 -13.60 -2.02
CA ARG A 123 -1.57 -14.87 -1.77
C ARG A 123 -2.76 -14.76 -0.83
N GLY A 124 -2.71 -13.81 0.08
CA GLY A 124 -3.76 -13.56 1.05
C GLY A 124 -4.47 -12.24 0.85
N PHE A 125 -5.77 -12.22 1.11
CA PHE A 125 -6.57 -11.02 1.24
C PHE A 125 -6.81 -10.76 2.72
N LEU A 126 -6.46 -9.58 3.20
CA LEU A 126 -6.52 -9.20 4.61
C LEU A 126 -7.27 -7.89 4.78
N HIS A 127 -7.74 -7.64 6.00
CA HIS A 127 -8.49 -6.48 6.43
C HIS A 127 -9.78 -6.32 5.64
N CYS A 128 -10.84 -6.95 6.16
CA CYS A 128 -12.16 -6.90 5.59
C CYS A 128 -13.24 -7.13 6.65
N HIS A 129 -14.41 -6.58 6.40
CA HIS A 129 -15.56 -6.60 7.28
C HIS A 129 -16.72 -7.35 6.63
N THR A 130 -17.48 -8.06 7.44
CA THR A 130 -18.61 -8.88 7.01
C THR A 130 -19.92 -8.36 7.62
N THR A 131 -21.02 -9.06 7.36
CA THR A 131 -22.31 -8.78 8.01
C THR A 131 -22.32 -9.00 9.52
N TYR A 132 -21.20 -9.44 10.09
CA TYR A 132 -21.04 -9.52 11.54
C TYR A 132 -20.81 -8.14 12.18
N SER A 133 -20.15 -7.21 11.47
CA SER A 133 -20.01 -5.81 11.88
C SER A 133 -20.71 -4.88 10.88
N ASP A 134 -19.97 -4.04 10.19
CA ASP A 134 -20.50 -3.03 9.26
C ASP A 134 -20.27 -3.34 7.78
N GLY A 135 -19.76 -4.52 7.46
CA GLY A 135 -19.73 -5.02 6.10
C GLY A 135 -21.10 -5.46 5.59
N SER A 136 -21.26 -5.52 4.28
CA SER A 136 -22.51 -5.90 3.61
C SER A 136 -22.48 -7.27 2.94
N THR A 137 -21.44 -8.05 3.16
CA THR A 137 -21.18 -9.35 2.53
C THR A 137 -20.95 -10.42 3.60
N THR A 138 -21.49 -11.61 3.43
CA THR A 138 -21.27 -12.74 4.35
C THR A 138 -19.84 -13.28 4.23
N VAL A 139 -19.39 -14.03 5.25
CA VAL A 139 -18.07 -14.70 5.24
C VAL A 139 -17.92 -15.59 4.00
N GLU A 140 -18.95 -16.38 3.66
CA GLU A 140 -18.89 -17.30 2.51
C GLU A 140 -18.81 -16.57 1.17
N GLU A 141 -19.66 -15.55 0.97
CA GLU A 141 -19.66 -14.75 -0.27
C GLU A 141 -18.31 -14.05 -0.48
N LEU A 142 -17.72 -13.48 0.59
CA LEU A 142 -16.42 -12.84 0.52
C LEU A 142 -15.31 -13.86 0.24
N ALA A 143 -15.36 -15.04 0.86
CA ALA A 143 -14.42 -16.13 0.61
C ALA A 143 -14.46 -16.60 -0.84
N LEU A 144 -15.65 -16.80 -1.40
CA LEU A 144 -15.83 -17.21 -2.80
C LEU A 144 -15.33 -16.13 -3.77
N ALA A 145 -15.58 -14.86 -3.47
CA ALA A 145 -15.11 -13.74 -4.29
C ALA A 145 -13.58 -13.61 -4.25
N CYS A 146 -12.95 -13.72 -3.08
CA CYS A 146 -11.49 -13.71 -2.94
C CYS A 146 -10.84 -14.90 -3.66
N ARG A 147 -11.42 -16.10 -3.54
CA ARG A 147 -10.98 -17.29 -4.28
C ARG A 147 -11.04 -17.08 -5.79
N ALA A 148 -12.15 -16.53 -6.29
CA ALA A 148 -12.32 -16.21 -7.70
C ALA A 148 -11.34 -15.13 -8.19
N ALA A 149 -10.93 -14.21 -7.32
CA ALA A 149 -9.88 -13.21 -7.58
C ALA A 149 -8.44 -13.76 -7.50
N GLY A 150 -8.28 -15.07 -7.27
CA GLY A 150 -6.98 -15.76 -7.29
C GLY A 150 -6.20 -15.77 -5.99
N TYR A 151 -6.82 -15.35 -4.86
CA TYR A 151 -6.19 -15.49 -3.55
C TYR A 151 -6.24 -16.94 -3.05
N GLN A 152 -5.33 -17.30 -2.16
CA GLN A 152 -5.24 -18.62 -1.53
C GLN A 152 -5.90 -18.64 -0.15
N TYR A 153 -5.98 -17.48 0.49
CA TYR A 153 -6.63 -17.33 1.79
C TYR A 153 -7.22 -15.94 1.99
N LEU A 154 -8.19 -15.88 2.90
CA LEU A 154 -8.87 -14.67 3.37
C LEU A 154 -8.67 -14.57 4.88
N GLY A 155 -8.34 -13.41 5.40
CA GLY A 155 -8.39 -13.10 6.82
C GLY A 155 -9.57 -12.17 7.11
N VAL A 156 -10.61 -12.69 7.76
CA VAL A 156 -11.77 -11.90 8.22
C VAL A 156 -11.37 -11.09 9.44
N THR A 157 -11.75 -9.81 9.51
CA THR A 157 -11.35 -8.88 10.56
C THR A 157 -12.45 -7.88 10.91
N ASP A 158 -13.63 -8.39 11.23
CA ASP A 158 -14.71 -7.55 11.73
C ASP A 158 -14.28 -6.75 12.96
N HIS A 159 -14.96 -5.67 13.26
CA HIS A 159 -14.63 -4.78 14.37
C HIS A 159 -14.85 -5.43 15.74
N SER A 160 -13.98 -5.10 16.70
CA SER A 160 -14.12 -5.53 18.09
C SER A 160 -15.19 -4.72 18.85
N GLN A 161 -15.57 -5.19 20.04
CA GLN A 161 -16.69 -4.65 20.81
C GLN A 161 -16.58 -3.15 21.14
N ALA A 162 -15.38 -2.60 21.24
CA ALA A 162 -15.19 -1.17 21.52
C ALA A 162 -15.67 -0.28 20.35
N ALA A 163 -15.71 -0.81 19.12
CA ALA A 163 -16.25 -0.15 17.93
C ALA A 163 -17.80 -0.29 17.86
N ALA A 164 -18.51 0.06 18.90
CA ALA A 164 -19.97 -0.09 18.97
C ALA A 164 -20.72 0.64 17.82
N TYR A 165 -20.15 1.71 17.27
CA TYR A 165 -20.68 2.46 16.14
C TYR A 165 -20.70 1.64 14.83
N ALA A 166 -19.83 0.65 14.72
CA ALA A 166 -19.69 -0.25 13.58
C ALA A 166 -20.28 -1.65 13.86
N GLY A 167 -21.04 -1.81 14.93
CA GLY A 167 -21.60 -3.11 15.31
C GLY A 167 -20.56 -4.10 15.84
N GLY A 168 -19.50 -3.61 16.49
CA GLY A 168 -18.38 -4.43 16.95
C GLY A 168 -18.78 -5.65 17.76
N LEU A 169 -18.12 -6.78 17.52
CA LEU A 169 -18.47 -8.11 17.99
C LEU A 169 -18.23 -8.26 19.49
N SER A 170 -19.17 -8.88 20.20
CA SER A 170 -18.90 -9.45 21.52
C SER A 170 -18.05 -10.73 21.40
N ALA A 171 -17.50 -11.21 22.49
CA ALA A 171 -16.76 -12.49 22.52
C ALA A 171 -17.63 -13.68 22.06
N ASP A 172 -18.95 -13.64 22.32
CA ASP A 172 -19.90 -14.65 21.89
C ASP A 172 -20.19 -14.56 20.37
N ASP A 173 -20.28 -13.32 19.83
CA ASP A 173 -20.41 -13.09 18.38
C ASP A 173 -19.18 -13.61 17.65
N LEU A 174 -18.00 -13.31 18.17
CA LEU A 174 -16.73 -13.79 17.61
C LEU A 174 -16.63 -15.32 17.64
N ALA A 175 -17.16 -15.97 18.68
CA ALA A 175 -17.23 -17.44 18.73
C ALA A 175 -18.17 -17.99 17.65
N ARG A 176 -19.34 -17.38 17.43
CA ARG A 176 -20.29 -17.77 16.36
C ARG A 176 -19.69 -17.58 14.97
N GLN A 177 -18.99 -16.46 14.75
CA GLN A 177 -18.28 -16.23 13.49
C GLN A 177 -17.20 -17.29 13.27
N ALA A 178 -16.46 -17.66 14.31
CA ALA A 178 -15.45 -18.71 14.22
C ALA A 178 -16.03 -20.07 13.81
N GLU A 179 -17.23 -20.43 14.29
CA GLU A 179 -17.96 -21.64 13.89
C GLU A 179 -18.39 -21.57 12.42
N GLU A 180 -18.89 -20.41 11.94
CA GLU A 180 -19.22 -20.19 10.53
C GLU A 180 -17.98 -20.33 9.64
N ILE A 181 -16.86 -19.71 10.04
CA ILE A 181 -15.57 -19.83 9.33
C ILE A 181 -15.14 -21.30 9.23
N ASP A 182 -15.27 -22.08 10.32
CA ASP A 182 -14.96 -23.52 10.29
C ASP A 182 -15.85 -24.29 9.32
N ALA A 183 -17.15 -23.97 9.28
CA ALA A 183 -18.09 -24.55 8.33
C ALA A 183 -17.77 -24.20 6.87
N VAL A 184 -17.36 -22.94 6.59
CA VAL A 184 -16.90 -22.51 5.25
C VAL A 184 -15.62 -23.26 4.87
N ASN A 185 -14.63 -23.33 5.77
CA ASN A 185 -13.39 -24.08 5.56
C ASN A 185 -13.59 -25.58 5.29
N ALA A 186 -14.60 -26.19 5.90
CA ALA A 186 -14.92 -27.59 5.64
C ALA A 186 -15.42 -27.83 4.20
N ARG A 187 -16.00 -26.79 3.55
CA ARG A 187 -16.50 -26.85 2.16
C ARG A 187 -15.46 -26.41 1.13
N LEU A 188 -14.56 -25.49 1.49
CA LEU A 188 -13.56 -24.92 0.58
C LEU A 188 -12.18 -25.54 0.83
N THR A 189 -11.89 -26.67 0.18
CA THR A 189 -10.66 -27.45 0.44
C THR A 189 -9.39 -26.86 -0.18
N ASP A 190 -9.53 -25.98 -1.16
CA ASP A 190 -8.44 -25.31 -1.91
C ASP A 190 -8.29 -23.83 -1.53
N PHE A 191 -9.04 -23.36 -0.54
CA PHE A 191 -9.03 -21.99 -0.04
C PHE A 191 -9.17 -21.99 1.48
N ARG A 192 -8.52 -21.06 2.18
CA ARG A 192 -8.56 -20.99 3.64
C ARG A 192 -9.09 -19.64 4.10
N VAL A 193 -10.11 -19.66 4.97
CA VAL A 193 -10.54 -18.48 5.74
C VAL A 193 -9.89 -18.51 7.10
N LEU A 194 -9.21 -17.44 7.48
CA LEU A 194 -8.54 -17.25 8.77
C LEU A 194 -9.44 -16.47 9.71
N LYS A 195 -9.42 -16.83 10.98
CA LYS A 195 -10.13 -16.19 12.08
C LYS A 195 -9.29 -15.00 12.56
N GLY A 196 -9.67 -13.80 12.23
CA GLY A 196 -9.02 -12.58 12.69
C GLY A 196 -10.01 -11.64 13.36
N ILE A 197 -9.53 -10.49 13.75
CA ILE A 197 -10.28 -9.36 14.29
C ILE A 197 -9.56 -8.06 13.97
N GLU A 198 -10.27 -6.99 13.69
CA GLU A 198 -9.76 -5.64 13.84
C GLU A 198 -10.14 -5.13 15.23
N ALA A 199 -9.20 -5.23 16.15
CA ALA A 199 -9.38 -4.86 17.53
C ALA A 199 -8.99 -3.39 17.77
N ASP A 200 -9.77 -2.67 18.56
CA ASP A 200 -9.42 -1.31 18.96
C ASP A 200 -8.18 -1.31 19.87
N ILE A 201 -7.26 -0.39 19.61
CA ILE A 201 -6.26 0.00 20.59
C ILE A 201 -6.93 0.96 21.57
N LEU A 202 -7.15 0.53 22.81
CA LEU A 202 -7.78 1.32 23.84
C LEU A 202 -6.90 2.52 24.26
N GLN A 203 -7.46 3.48 24.98
CA GLN A 203 -6.74 4.71 25.36
C GLN A 203 -5.44 4.46 26.14
N ASP A 204 -5.41 3.39 26.94
CA ASP A 204 -4.24 2.97 27.72
C ASP A 204 -3.25 2.09 26.97
N GLY A 205 -3.48 1.84 25.68
CA GLY A 205 -2.65 1.00 24.82
C GLY A 205 -2.96 -0.49 24.88
N ARG A 206 -3.91 -0.93 25.71
CA ARG A 206 -4.39 -2.32 25.64
C ARG A 206 -5.16 -2.56 24.34
N ILE A 207 -5.11 -3.78 23.84
CA ILE A 207 -5.97 -4.23 22.74
C ILE A 207 -7.32 -4.64 23.34
N ASP A 208 -8.41 -4.29 22.66
CA ASP A 208 -9.74 -4.72 23.05
C ASP A 208 -9.82 -6.27 23.05
N TYR A 209 -10.52 -6.85 24.00
CA TYR A 209 -10.54 -8.24 24.45
C TYR A 209 -9.39 -8.68 25.37
N ASP A 210 -9.71 -9.69 26.17
CA ASP A 210 -8.74 -10.41 26.99
C ASP A 210 -7.85 -11.33 26.15
N ASP A 211 -6.64 -11.60 26.62
CA ASP A 211 -5.69 -12.50 25.97
C ASP A 211 -6.27 -13.89 25.66
N ALA A 212 -7.17 -14.39 26.52
CA ALA A 212 -7.85 -15.67 26.30
C ALA A 212 -8.73 -15.69 25.06
N VAL A 213 -9.34 -14.57 24.69
CA VAL A 213 -10.12 -14.38 23.45
C VAL A 213 -9.17 -14.25 22.26
N LEU A 214 -8.16 -13.34 22.37
CA LEU A 214 -7.19 -13.11 21.32
C LEU A 214 -6.39 -14.36 20.95
N ALA A 215 -6.09 -15.24 21.94
CA ALA A 215 -5.36 -16.49 21.73
C ALA A 215 -6.10 -17.50 20.82
N ARG A 216 -7.43 -17.40 20.70
CA ARG A 216 -8.27 -18.26 19.86
C ARG A 216 -8.25 -17.86 18.39
N LEU A 217 -7.78 -16.68 18.07
CA LEU A 217 -7.70 -16.13 16.71
C LEU A 217 -6.41 -16.59 16.01
N ASP A 218 -6.45 -16.69 14.70
CA ASP A 218 -5.26 -16.94 13.89
C ASP A 218 -4.33 -15.71 13.87
N PHE A 219 -4.91 -14.50 13.83
CA PHE A 219 -4.17 -13.23 13.82
C PHE A 219 -5.04 -12.07 14.35
N VAL A 220 -4.41 -10.95 14.67
CA VAL A 220 -5.06 -9.72 15.16
C VAL A 220 -4.50 -8.52 14.40
N ILE A 221 -5.38 -7.72 13.83
CA ILE A 221 -5.10 -6.34 13.43
C ILE A 221 -5.51 -5.45 14.61
N ALA A 222 -4.70 -4.49 14.99
CA ALA A 222 -5.11 -3.50 15.99
C ALA A 222 -5.05 -2.08 15.41
N SER A 223 -6.11 -1.33 15.63
CA SER A 223 -6.33 -0.01 15.03
C SER A 223 -6.78 1.03 16.06
N VAL A 224 -6.50 2.30 15.77
CA VAL A 224 -6.98 3.44 16.55
C VAL A 224 -8.25 3.99 15.92
N HIS A 225 -9.39 3.85 16.62
CA HIS A 225 -10.70 4.38 16.16
C HIS A 225 -11.26 5.48 17.05
N SER A 226 -10.54 5.88 18.08
CA SER A 226 -11.00 6.88 19.03
C SER A 226 -9.87 7.77 19.52
N ARG A 227 -10.22 8.96 20.07
CA ARG A 227 -9.26 9.87 20.67
C ARG A 227 -8.18 10.35 19.70
N PHE A 228 -8.54 10.63 18.45
CA PHE A 228 -7.62 11.10 17.39
C PHE A 228 -6.89 12.41 17.71
N ASN A 229 -7.35 13.16 18.72
CA ASN A 229 -6.79 14.43 19.18
C ASN A 229 -5.80 14.29 20.35
N MET A 230 -5.33 13.07 20.67
CA MET A 230 -4.25 12.88 21.65
C MET A 230 -2.97 13.59 21.17
N ALA A 231 -2.18 14.09 22.12
CA ALA A 231 -0.85 14.62 21.81
C ALA A 231 0.05 13.51 21.22
N GLU A 232 0.97 13.89 20.32
CA GLU A 232 1.86 12.94 19.66
C GLU A 232 2.59 11.98 20.61
N PRO A 233 3.20 12.42 21.72
CA PRO A 233 3.86 11.50 22.66
C PRO A 233 2.89 10.49 23.30
N GLU A 234 1.66 10.91 23.59
CA GLU A 234 0.63 10.05 24.20
C GLU A 234 0.12 9.01 23.20
N MET A 235 -0.16 9.44 21.95
CA MET A 235 -0.58 8.53 20.88
C MET A 235 0.52 7.53 20.55
N THR A 236 1.77 7.99 20.48
CA THR A 236 2.93 7.12 20.26
C THR A 236 3.05 6.08 21.38
N ALA A 237 3.00 6.50 22.64
CA ALA A 237 3.05 5.58 23.79
C ALA A 237 1.90 4.56 23.78
N ARG A 238 0.68 4.98 23.42
CA ARG A 238 -0.50 4.13 23.25
C ARG A 238 -0.25 3.02 22.23
N MET A 239 0.27 3.37 21.05
CA MET A 239 0.54 2.41 19.98
C MET A 239 1.70 1.48 20.34
N LEU A 240 2.79 2.02 20.92
CA LEU A 240 3.93 1.21 21.34
C LEU A 240 3.53 0.17 22.41
N ALA A 241 2.64 0.54 23.33
CA ALA A 241 2.12 -0.37 24.34
C ALA A 241 1.29 -1.50 23.71
N ALA A 242 0.44 -1.20 22.71
CA ALA A 242 -0.31 -2.22 21.98
C ALA A 242 0.63 -3.22 21.27
N MET A 243 1.77 -2.74 20.73
CA MET A 243 2.74 -3.58 20.04
C MET A 243 3.50 -4.54 20.96
N ASP A 244 3.41 -4.40 22.29
CA ASP A 244 3.92 -5.37 23.25
C ASP A 244 3.00 -6.58 23.41
N ASN A 245 1.74 -6.50 22.99
CA ASN A 245 0.82 -7.63 23.06
C ASN A 245 1.27 -8.76 22.14
N PRO A 246 1.46 -10.00 22.64
CA PRO A 246 1.98 -11.12 21.85
C PRO A 246 0.99 -11.63 20.78
N HIS A 247 -0.28 -11.29 20.86
CA HIS A 247 -1.31 -11.70 19.90
C HIS A 247 -1.43 -10.74 18.73
N LEU A 248 -0.93 -9.50 18.86
CA LEU A 248 -0.96 -8.52 17.79
C LEU A 248 -0.11 -8.95 16.60
N THR A 249 -0.67 -8.93 15.41
CA THR A 249 0.04 -9.29 14.18
C THR A 249 0.30 -8.07 13.29
N ILE A 250 -0.67 -7.16 13.19
CA ILE A 250 -0.63 -6.01 12.26
C ILE A 250 -1.16 -4.76 12.98
N ILE A 251 -0.49 -3.61 12.81
CA ILE A 251 -1.09 -2.30 13.10
C ILE A 251 -1.86 -1.85 11.86
N GLY A 252 -3.19 -1.73 11.98
CA GLY A 252 -4.09 -1.26 10.92
C GLY A 252 -4.01 0.26 10.74
N HIS A 253 -4.13 0.76 9.50
CA HIS A 253 -4.10 2.19 9.12
C HIS A 253 -3.39 3.11 10.14
N PRO A 254 -2.05 3.00 10.24
CA PRO A 254 -1.26 3.45 11.38
C PRO A 254 -1.28 4.95 11.68
N THR A 255 -1.76 5.79 10.77
CA THR A 255 -1.89 7.24 11.01
C THR A 255 -3.34 7.70 11.13
N GLY A 256 -4.30 6.81 10.87
CA GLY A 256 -5.73 7.08 10.94
C GLY A 256 -6.22 8.18 10.00
N ARG A 257 -5.44 8.55 8.99
CA ARG A 257 -5.84 9.58 8.02
C ARG A 257 -7.05 9.16 7.19
N LEU A 258 -7.86 10.14 6.80
CA LEU A 258 -8.87 10.01 5.74
C LEU A 258 -8.63 11.14 4.75
N LEU A 259 -8.23 10.79 3.54
CA LEU A 259 -7.91 11.75 2.48
C LEU A 259 -9.09 12.70 2.22
N LEU A 260 -8.80 13.99 2.14
CA LEU A 260 -9.78 15.06 1.96
C LEU A 260 -10.79 15.23 3.12
N SER A 261 -10.67 14.47 4.22
CA SER A 261 -11.63 14.50 5.34
C SER A 261 -10.97 14.65 6.71
N ARG A 262 -9.90 13.92 7.00
CA ARG A 262 -9.21 13.96 8.31
C ARG A 262 -7.72 13.80 8.12
N ASP A 263 -6.97 14.75 8.66
CA ASP A 263 -5.51 14.66 8.71
C ASP A 263 -5.05 13.48 9.59
N PRO A 264 -3.83 12.94 9.37
CA PRO A 264 -3.25 11.96 10.26
C PRO A 264 -3.14 12.52 11.68
N TYR A 265 -3.37 11.68 12.69
CA TYR A 265 -3.05 12.07 14.06
C TYR A 265 -1.52 12.14 14.26
N GLY A 266 -1.08 12.96 15.26
CA GLY A 266 0.34 13.03 15.61
C GLY A 266 0.80 11.69 16.19
N VAL A 267 1.84 11.11 15.57
CA VAL A 267 2.51 9.89 16.04
C VAL A 267 3.96 9.89 15.54
N ASP A 268 4.90 9.49 16.39
CA ASP A 268 6.29 9.28 16.02
C ASP A 268 6.41 7.99 15.20
N LEU A 269 6.37 8.14 13.87
CA LEU A 269 6.45 7.00 12.96
C LEU A 269 7.79 6.28 12.99
N ASP A 270 8.89 6.96 13.35
CA ASP A 270 10.18 6.29 13.44
C ASP A 270 10.21 5.36 14.66
N ALA A 271 9.69 5.78 15.80
CA ALA A 271 9.52 4.93 16.98
C ALA A 271 8.60 3.72 16.69
N ILE A 272 7.49 3.93 15.95
CA ILE A 272 6.58 2.85 15.55
C ILE A 272 7.29 1.85 14.61
N ILE A 273 8.05 2.32 13.64
CA ILE A 273 8.79 1.48 12.69
C ILE A 273 9.87 0.65 13.42
N GLU A 274 10.63 1.28 14.31
CA GLU A 274 11.65 0.60 15.11
C GLU A 274 11.02 -0.49 15.99
N LYS A 275 9.90 -0.19 16.65
CA LYS A 275 9.18 -1.15 17.47
C LYS A 275 8.61 -2.29 16.62
N ALA A 276 8.06 -2.00 15.44
CA ALA A 276 7.56 -3.01 14.50
C ALA A 276 8.66 -4.01 14.10
N ALA A 277 9.82 -3.51 13.72
CA ALA A 277 10.99 -4.34 13.40
C ALA A 277 11.45 -5.19 14.60
N ALA A 278 11.51 -4.59 15.79
CA ALA A 278 11.97 -5.27 17.02
C ALA A 278 11.00 -6.36 17.51
N THR A 279 9.69 -6.13 17.39
CA THR A 279 8.65 -7.04 17.90
C THR A 279 8.11 -8.00 16.83
N GLY A 280 8.40 -7.78 15.56
CA GLY A 280 7.83 -8.55 14.46
C GLY A 280 6.34 -8.25 14.22
N VAL A 281 5.84 -7.07 14.60
CA VAL A 281 4.52 -6.57 14.18
C VAL A 281 4.65 -6.04 12.76
N ALA A 282 3.69 -6.36 11.89
CA ALA A 282 3.62 -5.74 10.56
C ALA A 282 2.89 -4.39 10.61
N LEU A 283 3.24 -3.50 9.71
CA LEU A 283 2.54 -2.23 9.50
C LEU A 283 1.66 -2.32 8.25
N GLU A 284 0.44 -1.84 8.33
CA GLU A 284 -0.47 -1.89 7.19
C GLU A 284 -0.20 -0.77 6.18
N ILE A 285 -0.34 -1.10 4.90
CA ILE A 285 -0.78 -0.19 3.86
C ILE A 285 -2.28 -0.45 3.69
N ASN A 286 -3.11 0.37 4.30
CA ASN A 286 -4.54 0.33 4.06
C ASN A 286 -4.82 0.88 2.66
N ALA A 287 -5.37 0.04 1.82
CA ALA A 287 -5.57 0.29 0.39
C ALA A 287 -6.91 0.96 0.07
N ASP A 288 -7.76 1.24 1.07
CA ASP A 288 -8.96 2.02 0.84
C ASP A 288 -8.58 3.37 0.21
N PRO A 289 -9.19 3.76 -0.93
CA PRO A 289 -8.82 4.99 -1.64
C PRO A 289 -9.06 6.26 -0.82
N HIS A 290 -9.88 6.20 0.25
CA HIS A 290 -10.05 7.31 1.19
C HIS A 290 -8.95 7.37 2.26
N ARG A 291 -8.09 6.33 2.37
CA ARG A 291 -7.01 6.26 3.37
C ARG A 291 -5.63 6.29 2.74
N LEU A 292 -5.26 5.26 1.98
CA LEU A 292 -3.90 5.00 1.46
C LEU A 292 -2.84 5.15 2.56
N ASP A 293 -3.03 4.48 3.70
CA ASP A 293 -2.29 4.63 4.95
C ASP A 293 -1.59 3.29 5.33
N LEU A 294 -0.30 3.21 5.40
CA LEU A 294 0.77 4.23 5.44
C LEU A 294 1.02 4.93 4.10
N ASP A 295 1.52 6.19 4.20
CA ASP A 295 2.00 6.94 3.05
C ASP A 295 3.25 6.27 2.44
N TRP A 296 3.32 6.21 1.12
CA TRP A 296 4.44 5.60 0.39
C TRP A 296 5.81 6.19 0.74
N ARG A 297 5.86 7.46 1.17
CA ARG A 297 7.10 8.16 1.54
C ARG A 297 7.77 7.56 2.77
N VAL A 298 7.02 6.84 3.59
CA VAL A 298 7.49 6.19 4.83
C VAL A 298 8.07 4.79 4.54
N LEU A 299 7.61 4.12 3.48
CA LEU A 299 7.84 2.68 3.26
C LEU A 299 9.30 2.29 3.05
N GLN A 300 10.13 3.17 2.46
CA GLN A 300 11.58 2.90 2.37
C GLN A 300 12.21 2.78 3.77
N ARG A 301 11.76 3.58 4.76
CA ARG A 301 12.24 3.47 6.15
C ARG A 301 11.75 2.18 6.80
N VAL A 302 10.49 1.79 6.57
CA VAL A 302 9.93 0.52 7.05
C VAL A 302 10.75 -0.66 6.54
N ARG A 303 11.05 -0.68 5.23
CA ARG A 303 11.90 -1.71 4.62
C ARG A 303 13.32 -1.71 5.17
N ALA A 304 13.94 -0.54 5.30
CA ALA A 304 15.30 -0.40 5.82
C ALA A 304 15.44 -0.90 7.28
N ALA A 305 14.39 -0.71 8.09
CA ALA A 305 14.32 -1.24 9.45
C ALA A 305 14.07 -2.75 9.51
N GLY A 306 13.68 -3.39 8.39
CA GLY A 306 13.35 -4.81 8.33
C GLY A 306 11.95 -5.16 8.86
N ALA A 307 11.06 -4.18 9.02
CA ALA A 307 9.68 -4.42 9.41
C ALA A 307 8.86 -4.92 8.20
N MET A 308 7.94 -5.87 8.44
CA MET A 308 7.04 -6.38 7.41
C MET A 308 5.89 -5.40 7.16
N VAL A 309 5.38 -5.39 5.94
CA VAL A 309 4.21 -4.61 5.55
C VAL A 309 3.07 -5.55 5.17
N SER A 310 1.83 -5.24 5.58
CA SER A 310 0.61 -5.89 5.12
C SER A 310 -0.14 -4.95 4.17
N ILE A 311 -0.69 -5.47 3.08
CA ILE A 311 -1.61 -4.71 2.22
C ILE A 311 -3.04 -5.11 2.59
N GLY A 312 -3.74 -4.24 3.30
CA GLY A 312 -5.13 -4.41 3.73
C GLY A 312 -6.08 -3.60 2.85
N ALA A 313 -7.20 -4.21 2.44
CA ALA A 313 -8.17 -3.52 1.59
C ALA A 313 -9.20 -2.71 2.38
N ASP A 314 -9.40 -3.03 3.66
CA ASP A 314 -10.45 -2.47 4.52
C ASP A 314 -11.84 -2.60 3.86
N ALA A 315 -12.06 -3.78 3.26
CA ALA A 315 -13.19 -4.01 2.37
C ALA A 315 -14.47 -4.31 3.15
N HIS A 316 -15.53 -3.54 2.89
CA HIS A 316 -16.86 -3.71 3.51
C HIS A 316 -17.85 -4.40 2.56
N ASN A 317 -17.41 -4.77 1.36
CA ASN A 317 -18.18 -5.50 0.36
C ASN A 317 -17.26 -6.14 -0.70
N VAL A 318 -17.83 -6.93 -1.60
CA VAL A 318 -17.06 -7.61 -2.67
C VAL A 318 -16.32 -6.62 -3.59
N ALA A 319 -16.91 -5.44 -3.87
CA ALA A 319 -16.24 -4.45 -4.73
C ALA A 319 -14.94 -3.91 -4.12
N GLY A 320 -14.87 -3.83 -2.79
CA GLY A 320 -13.67 -3.43 -2.05
C GLY A 320 -12.46 -4.34 -2.25
N ILE A 321 -12.64 -5.57 -2.76
CA ILE A 321 -11.52 -6.46 -3.11
C ILE A 321 -10.58 -5.80 -4.11
N GLY A 322 -11.12 -5.01 -5.04
CA GLY A 322 -10.34 -4.26 -6.02
C GLY A 322 -9.44 -3.16 -5.43
N HIS A 323 -9.69 -2.69 -4.22
CA HIS A 323 -8.88 -1.64 -3.59
C HIS A 323 -7.42 -2.06 -3.38
N VAL A 324 -7.14 -3.36 -3.29
CA VAL A 324 -5.77 -3.90 -3.17
C VAL A 324 -4.83 -3.33 -4.24
N GLU A 325 -5.32 -3.02 -5.44
CA GLU A 325 -4.52 -2.42 -6.51
C GLU A 325 -3.88 -1.08 -6.09
N TYR A 326 -4.60 -0.27 -5.33
CA TYR A 326 -4.05 0.98 -4.78
C TYR A 326 -2.96 0.71 -3.75
N GLY A 327 -3.14 -0.30 -2.90
CA GLY A 327 -2.13 -0.72 -1.92
C GLY A 327 -0.86 -1.25 -2.59
N VAL A 328 -1.01 -2.04 -3.67
CA VAL A 328 0.11 -2.50 -4.48
C VAL A 328 0.84 -1.32 -5.12
N ALA A 329 0.12 -0.34 -5.68
CA ALA A 329 0.74 0.86 -6.25
C ALA A 329 1.52 1.66 -5.20
N MET A 330 0.97 1.80 -3.98
CA MET A 330 1.64 2.44 -2.84
C MET A 330 2.91 1.68 -2.44
N ALA A 331 2.84 0.35 -2.33
CA ALA A 331 3.96 -0.50 -2.00
C ALA A 331 5.09 -0.40 -3.05
N ARG A 332 4.75 -0.42 -4.34
CA ARG A 332 5.68 -0.23 -5.46
C ARG A 332 6.36 1.13 -5.39
N LYS A 333 5.58 2.19 -5.19
CA LYS A 333 6.10 3.56 -5.02
C LYS A 333 6.98 3.70 -3.77
N GLY A 334 6.74 2.88 -2.76
CA GLY A 334 7.54 2.75 -1.54
C GLY A 334 8.73 1.80 -1.64
N TRP A 335 9.08 1.29 -2.83
CA TRP A 335 10.23 0.40 -3.09
C TRP A 335 10.09 -1.02 -2.53
N LEU A 336 8.87 -1.47 -2.22
CA LEU A 336 8.65 -2.77 -1.62
C LEU A 336 8.62 -3.88 -2.67
N GLY A 337 9.30 -4.98 -2.35
CA GLY A 337 9.24 -6.24 -3.09
C GLY A 337 8.35 -7.26 -2.38
N PRO A 338 8.09 -8.43 -3.01
CA PRO A 338 7.25 -9.47 -2.40
C PRO A 338 7.76 -9.98 -1.05
N ALA A 339 9.07 -9.93 -0.82
CA ALA A 339 9.68 -10.35 0.43
C ALA A 339 9.35 -9.42 1.61
N ASP A 340 9.02 -8.15 1.32
CA ASP A 340 8.65 -7.14 2.31
C ASP A 340 7.16 -7.21 2.69
N ILE A 341 6.34 -8.00 1.94
CA ILE A 341 4.88 -8.05 2.08
C ILE A 341 4.42 -9.31 2.80
N LEU A 342 3.69 -9.13 3.90
CA LEU A 342 3.22 -10.21 4.76
C LEU A 342 2.22 -11.12 4.03
N ASN A 343 1.25 -10.56 3.35
CA ASN A 343 0.24 -11.33 2.61
C ASN A 343 0.69 -11.81 1.21
N ALA A 344 1.95 -11.64 0.86
CA ALA A 344 2.61 -12.39 -0.20
C ALA A 344 3.09 -13.79 0.27
N LYS A 345 3.10 -14.04 1.58
CA LYS A 345 3.43 -15.38 2.13
C LYS A 345 2.29 -16.36 1.86
N SER A 346 2.63 -17.66 1.82
CA SER A 346 1.62 -18.73 1.87
C SER A 346 0.82 -18.65 3.17
N VAL A 347 -0.33 -19.31 3.23
CA VAL A 347 -1.16 -19.36 4.44
C VAL A 347 -0.37 -19.87 5.65
N ASP A 348 0.44 -20.92 5.48
CA ASP A 348 1.28 -21.45 6.54
C ASP A 348 2.37 -20.47 6.97
N GLY A 349 2.96 -19.77 6.00
CA GLY A 349 3.96 -18.70 6.26
C GLY A 349 3.37 -17.52 6.99
N PHE A 350 2.12 -17.13 6.68
CA PHE A 350 1.39 -16.10 7.40
C PHE A 350 1.07 -16.53 8.84
N ILE A 351 0.52 -17.73 9.02
CA ILE A 351 0.21 -18.28 10.35
C ILE A 351 1.48 -18.43 11.19
N ALA A 352 2.58 -18.89 10.59
CA ALA A 352 3.86 -19.00 11.29
C ALA A 352 4.37 -17.63 11.76
N PHE A 353 4.23 -16.59 10.95
CA PHE A 353 4.57 -15.23 11.32
C PHE A 353 3.71 -14.74 12.50
N ALA A 354 2.38 -14.86 12.40
CA ALA A 354 1.45 -14.43 13.45
C ALA A 354 1.69 -15.15 14.79
N ARG A 355 1.98 -16.47 14.74
CA ARG A 355 2.25 -17.28 15.94
C ARG A 355 3.66 -17.13 16.49
N GLY A 356 4.60 -16.72 15.68
CA GLY A 356 6.00 -16.54 16.08
C GLY A 356 6.18 -15.54 17.23
N ARG A 357 5.24 -14.59 17.37
CA ARG A 357 5.21 -13.58 18.45
C ARG A 357 4.63 -14.10 19.78
N ARG A 358 3.88 -15.20 19.75
CA ARG A 358 3.17 -15.77 20.92
C ARG A 358 4.07 -16.65 21.82
N ARG A 359 5.40 -16.63 21.59
CA ARG A 359 6.38 -17.44 22.32
C ARG A 359 7.03 -16.69 23.46
#